data_3b3580a314f906f6a4a16bd9a0b4d274
#
_entry.id   3b3580a314f906f6a4a16bd9a0b4d274
#
_cell.length_a   1.000
_cell.length_b   1.000
_cell.length_c   1.000
_cell.angle_alpha   90.00
_cell.angle_beta   90.00
_cell.angle_gamma   90.00
#
_symmetry.space_group_name_H-M   'P 1'
#
loop_
_entity.id
_entity.type
_entity.pdbx_description
1 polymer ?
#
loop_
_entity_poly.entity_id
_entity_poly.type
_entity_poly.pdbx_seq_one_letter_code
_entity_poly.pdbx_strand_id
1 'polypeptide(L)'
;MRQRQPSIVLAMMALMWGVAVVRAQEGRKIWDGVYNDAQAARGQAAFENSCGRCHNNELVGSERGPALKGDGFIAHWENDSLDRLFTKIRDTMPQGGIESVTDAGKLDILAYVLSKNGATPGKEELPLDNAKLETITIVRRGGVAGGVSNFSLVQVVGCLARGANGQGWSISKASAPVVTKEEVPLAAALATAAAFPLGTLQFDLASVVGAYQAASRVGQKVEARGLLYRSESENVINLTSLQPLNQSCQ
;
A
#
# COMPACT_ATOMS: atom_id res chain seq x y z
N MET A 1 18.48 -29.07 -77.77
CA MET A 1 18.94 -28.08 -76.79
C MET A 1 17.84 -27.84 -75.75
N ARG A 2 18.01 -28.36 -74.57
CA ARG A 2 16.98 -28.31 -73.50
C ARG A 2 17.55 -27.45 -72.36
N GLN A 3 17.06 -26.23 -72.24
CA GLN A 3 17.42 -25.29 -71.16
C GLN A 3 16.77 -25.76 -69.85
N ARG A 4 17.61 -26.02 -68.85
CA ARG A 4 17.18 -26.27 -67.47
C ARG A 4 17.12 -24.94 -66.72
N GLN A 5 15.91 -24.57 -66.28
CA GLN A 5 15.73 -23.46 -65.34
C GLN A 5 16.11 -23.92 -63.93
N PRO A 6 16.80 -23.09 -63.11
CA PRO A 6 17.00 -23.44 -61.72
C PRO A 6 15.78 -22.98 -60.88
N SER A 7 15.25 -23.92 -60.10
CA SER A 7 14.20 -23.67 -59.11
C SER A 7 14.80 -22.83 -57.96
N ILE A 8 14.28 -21.64 -57.80
CA ILE A 8 14.55 -20.81 -56.65
C ILE A 8 13.69 -21.31 -55.50
N VAL A 9 14.30 -22.02 -54.55
CA VAL A 9 13.65 -22.36 -53.27
C VAL A 9 13.76 -21.11 -52.37
N LEU A 10 12.64 -20.39 -52.26
CA LEU A 10 12.50 -19.32 -51.26
C LEU A 10 12.45 -19.95 -49.86
N ALA A 11 13.56 -19.84 -49.14
CA ALA A 11 13.60 -20.11 -47.71
C ALA A 11 12.95 -18.93 -46.97
N MET A 12 11.69 -19.05 -46.59
CA MET A 12 11.05 -18.16 -45.64
C MET A 12 11.62 -18.46 -44.21
N MET A 13 12.63 -17.72 -43.80
CA MET A 13 13.00 -17.63 -42.40
C MET A 13 11.94 -16.80 -41.67
N ALA A 14 11.03 -17.49 -40.97
CA ALA A 14 10.15 -16.87 -40.00
C ALA A 14 10.97 -16.39 -38.81
N LEU A 15 11.27 -15.10 -38.75
CA LEU A 15 11.78 -14.44 -37.55
C LEU A 15 10.67 -14.46 -36.50
N MET A 16 10.68 -15.44 -35.62
CA MET A 16 9.91 -15.39 -34.38
C MET A 16 10.57 -14.34 -33.47
N TRP A 17 10.05 -13.14 -33.49
CA TRP A 17 10.33 -12.16 -32.45
C TRP A 17 9.64 -12.63 -31.18
N GLY A 18 10.41 -13.27 -30.31
CA GLY A 18 9.96 -13.54 -28.95
C GLY A 18 9.76 -12.21 -28.24
N VAL A 19 8.51 -11.81 -28.08
CA VAL A 19 8.13 -10.72 -27.17
C VAL A 19 8.45 -11.23 -25.77
N ALA A 20 9.63 -10.86 -25.25
CA ALA A 20 9.94 -11.04 -23.85
C ALA A 20 8.94 -10.16 -23.07
N VAL A 21 7.91 -10.78 -22.52
CA VAL A 21 7.03 -10.13 -21.55
C VAL A 21 7.89 -9.87 -20.33
N VAL A 22 8.44 -8.67 -20.24
CA VAL A 22 9.04 -8.17 -19.00
C VAL A 22 7.90 -8.07 -18.00
N ARG A 23 7.68 -9.15 -17.24
CA ARG A 23 6.89 -9.06 -16.02
C ARG A 23 7.67 -8.10 -15.12
N ALA A 24 7.14 -6.91 -14.91
CA ALA A 24 7.56 -6.08 -13.80
C ALA A 24 7.46 -6.98 -12.55
N GLN A 25 8.58 -7.30 -11.93
CA GLN A 25 8.59 -8.01 -10.66
C GLN A 25 7.92 -7.06 -9.67
N GLU A 26 6.68 -7.38 -9.28
CA GLU A 26 6.07 -6.69 -8.14
C GLU A 26 7.05 -6.84 -6.98
N GLY A 27 7.51 -5.69 -6.47
CA GLY A 27 8.46 -5.66 -5.36
C GLY A 27 7.89 -6.45 -4.17
N ARG A 28 8.75 -7.12 -3.43
CA ARG A 28 8.36 -7.84 -2.21
C ARG A 28 7.76 -6.87 -1.21
N LYS A 29 6.79 -7.35 -0.43
CA LYS A 29 6.16 -6.60 0.66
C LYS A 29 6.65 -7.15 1.99
N ILE A 30 6.57 -6.36 3.04
CA ILE A 30 6.92 -6.82 4.39
C ILE A 30 6.13 -8.06 4.85
N TRP A 31 5.00 -8.37 4.20
CA TRP A 31 4.14 -9.55 4.48
C TRP A 31 4.60 -10.83 3.79
N ASP A 32 5.59 -10.78 2.91
CA ASP A 32 5.97 -11.88 2.01
C ASP A 32 7.06 -12.78 2.63
N GLY A 33 7.08 -12.91 3.97
CA GLY A 33 8.04 -13.76 4.65
C GLY A 33 9.49 -13.30 4.46
N VAL A 34 9.74 -12.02 4.72
CA VAL A 34 11.03 -11.38 4.44
C VAL A 34 12.10 -11.60 5.50
N TYR A 35 11.75 -12.15 6.66
CA TYR A 35 12.62 -12.50 7.78
C TYR A 35 12.25 -13.89 8.29
N ASN A 36 13.06 -14.52 9.16
CA ASN A 36 12.71 -15.78 9.84
C ASN A 36 12.59 -15.63 11.37
N ASP A 37 12.00 -16.64 12.03
CA ASP A 37 11.76 -16.63 13.48
C ASP A 37 13.04 -16.50 14.30
N ALA A 38 14.13 -17.14 13.87
CA ALA A 38 15.41 -17.08 14.58
C ALA A 38 15.96 -15.65 14.59
N GLN A 39 15.84 -14.94 13.47
CA GLN A 39 16.24 -13.53 13.37
C GLN A 39 15.38 -12.64 14.26
N ALA A 40 14.06 -12.81 14.25
CA ALA A 40 13.16 -12.06 15.12
C ALA A 40 13.42 -12.32 16.62
N ALA A 41 13.75 -13.54 16.99
CA ALA A 41 14.08 -13.88 18.39
C ALA A 41 15.37 -13.21 18.87
N ARG A 42 16.43 -13.20 18.03
CA ARG A 42 17.64 -12.41 18.34
C ARG A 42 17.34 -10.92 18.44
N GLY A 43 16.51 -10.43 17.55
CA GLY A 43 16.04 -9.04 17.52
C GLY A 43 15.27 -8.64 18.77
N GLN A 44 14.43 -9.53 19.31
CA GLN A 44 13.74 -9.30 20.58
C GLN A 44 14.72 -9.04 21.72
N ALA A 45 15.70 -9.94 21.93
CA ALA A 45 16.69 -9.79 22.98
C ALA A 45 17.51 -8.50 22.84
N ALA A 46 17.91 -8.15 21.61
CA ALA A 46 18.62 -6.91 21.32
C ALA A 46 17.74 -5.67 21.56
N PHE A 47 16.46 -5.72 21.20
CA PHE A 47 15.49 -4.64 21.38
C PHE A 47 15.26 -4.33 22.87
N GLU A 48 14.98 -5.34 23.67
CA GLU A 48 14.74 -5.21 25.12
C GLU A 48 15.93 -4.55 25.82
N ASN A 49 17.15 -4.89 25.43
CA ASN A 49 18.36 -4.36 26.00
C ASN A 49 18.70 -2.91 25.54
N SER A 50 18.32 -2.53 24.32
CA SER A 50 18.83 -1.30 23.72
C SER A 50 17.75 -0.29 23.34
N CYS A 51 16.53 -0.72 23.03
CA CYS A 51 15.46 0.12 22.48
C CYS A 51 14.25 0.24 23.41
N GLY A 52 13.96 -0.82 24.20
CA GLY A 52 12.78 -0.92 25.06
C GLY A 52 12.66 0.20 26.08
N ARG A 53 13.78 0.74 26.54
CA ARG A 53 13.80 1.87 27.49
C ARG A 53 13.08 3.11 26.97
N CYS A 54 13.13 3.37 25.66
CA CYS A 54 12.49 4.52 25.03
C CYS A 54 11.18 4.12 24.31
N HIS A 55 11.18 3.01 23.61
CA HIS A 55 10.03 2.59 22.80
C HIS A 55 9.06 1.64 23.52
N ASN A 56 9.33 1.33 24.82
CA ASN A 56 8.64 0.33 25.61
C ASN A 56 8.85 -1.10 25.05
N ASN A 57 8.99 -2.10 25.93
CA ASN A 57 9.22 -3.49 25.52
C ASN A 57 8.04 -4.07 24.71
N GLU A 58 6.84 -3.51 24.88
CA GLU A 58 5.66 -3.86 24.11
C GLU A 58 5.54 -3.07 22.80
N LEU A 59 6.54 -2.24 22.45
CA LEU A 59 6.59 -1.40 21.25
C LEU A 59 5.45 -0.35 21.15
N VAL A 60 4.76 -0.08 22.25
CA VAL A 60 3.64 0.90 22.28
C VAL A 60 4.10 2.35 22.40
N GLY A 61 5.40 2.57 22.51
CA GLY A 61 5.99 3.89 22.72
C GLY A 61 5.94 4.35 24.17
N SER A 62 6.50 5.52 24.41
CA SER A 62 6.50 6.23 25.68
C SER A 62 6.70 7.73 25.42
N GLU A 63 6.84 8.55 26.49
CA GLU A 63 7.23 9.96 26.35
C GLU A 63 8.63 10.16 25.71
N ARG A 64 9.47 9.12 25.66
CA ARG A 64 10.84 9.18 25.15
C ARG A 64 10.98 8.69 23.71
N GLY A 65 10.01 7.93 23.20
CA GLY A 65 10.08 7.39 21.85
C GLY A 65 8.71 6.95 21.36
N PRO A 66 8.45 7.09 20.04
CA PRO A 66 7.17 6.73 19.45
C PRO A 66 6.90 5.22 19.52
N ALA A 67 5.64 4.84 19.32
CA ALA A 67 5.26 3.45 19.10
C ALA A 67 5.93 2.91 17.82
N LEU A 68 6.36 1.64 17.89
CA LEU A 68 6.97 0.92 16.77
C LEU A 68 6.07 -0.23 16.27
N LYS A 69 4.80 -0.25 16.70
CA LYS A 69 3.78 -1.20 16.22
C LYS A 69 2.43 -0.53 16.03
N GLY A 70 1.58 -1.23 15.27
CA GLY A 70 0.21 -0.82 14.99
C GLY A 70 0.06 0.08 13.78
N ASP A 71 -1.20 0.46 13.51
CA ASP A 71 -1.57 1.19 12.30
C ASP A 71 -0.82 2.52 12.13
N GLY A 72 -0.55 3.24 13.22
CA GLY A 72 0.19 4.50 13.17
C GLY A 72 1.63 4.31 12.69
N PHE A 73 2.30 3.24 13.14
CA PHE A 73 3.64 2.90 12.69
C PHE A 73 3.66 2.51 11.21
N ILE A 74 2.77 1.62 10.81
CA ILE A 74 2.68 1.19 9.40
C ILE A 74 2.29 2.39 8.50
N ALA A 75 1.38 3.25 8.95
CA ALA A 75 0.98 4.45 8.20
C ALA A 75 2.13 5.43 7.98
N HIS A 76 3.00 5.59 9.00
CA HIS A 76 4.15 6.49 8.91
C HIS A 76 5.16 6.03 7.86
N TRP A 77 5.33 4.71 7.71
CA TRP A 77 6.30 4.13 6.78
C TRP A 77 5.65 3.60 5.48
N GLU A 78 4.35 3.79 5.30
CA GLU A 78 3.63 3.25 4.14
C GLU A 78 4.19 3.79 2.82
N ASN A 79 4.50 2.89 1.91
CA ASN A 79 5.16 3.09 0.61
C ASN A 79 6.65 3.43 0.67
N ASP A 80 7.25 3.48 1.85
CA ASP A 80 8.70 3.52 1.97
C ASP A 80 9.30 2.12 1.77
N SER A 81 10.58 2.06 1.39
CA SER A 81 11.33 0.81 1.35
C SER A 81 11.76 0.39 2.76
N LEU A 82 12.01 -0.92 2.92
CA LEU A 82 12.54 -1.43 4.18
C LEU A 82 13.97 -0.93 4.45
N ASP A 83 14.73 -0.61 3.40
CA ASP A 83 16.03 0.05 3.51
C ASP A 83 15.93 1.40 4.22
N ARG A 84 14.91 2.18 3.90
CA ARG A 84 14.71 3.50 4.50
C ARG A 84 14.44 3.41 6.00
N LEU A 85 13.61 2.46 6.41
CA LEU A 85 13.38 2.18 7.82
C LEU A 85 14.64 1.64 8.50
N PHE A 86 15.37 0.72 7.86
CA PHE A 86 16.63 0.18 8.37
C PHE A 86 17.68 1.29 8.54
N THR A 87 17.83 2.16 7.55
CA THR A 87 18.74 3.32 7.60
C THR A 87 18.39 4.24 8.77
N LYS A 88 17.11 4.50 9.03
CA LYS A 88 16.69 5.25 10.21
C LYS A 88 17.14 4.59 11.52
N ILE A 89 16.96 3.29 11.64
CA ILE A 89 17.41 2.53 12.83
C ILE A 89 18.93 2.56 12.94
N ARG A 90 19.62 2.27 11.83
CA ARG A 90 21.08 2.15 11.78
C ARG A 90 21.78 3.46 12.15
N ASP A 91 21.34 4.56 11.56
CA ASP A 91 22.09 5.82 11.61
C ASP A 91 21.66 6.73 12.77
N THR A 92 20.46 6.54 13.32
CA THR A 92 19.92 7.48 14.32
C THR A 92 19.47 6.82 15.63
N MET A 93 19.50 5.50 15.74
CA MET A 93 19.05 4.78 16.95
C MET A 93 20.17 3.87 17.50
N PRO A 94 20.27 3.76 18.84
CA PRO A 94 19.59 4.56 19.85
C PRO A 94 20.11 5.99 19.91
N GLN A 95 19.22 6.94 20.21
CA GLN A 95 19.65 8.33 20.46
C GLN A 95 20.45 8.43 21.76
N GLY A 96 21.52 9.22 21.76
CA GLY A 96 22.34 9.46 22.95
C GLY A 96 23.58 8.59 23.09
N GLY A 97 23.99 7.86 22.03
CA GLY A 97 25.30 7.19 21.98
C GLY A 97 25.48 6.01 22.93
N ILE A 98 24.38 5.39 23.35
CA ILE A 98 24.42 4.13 24.11
C ILE A 98 24.96 3.05 23.20
N GLU A 99 25.92 2.31 23.69
CA GLU A 99 26.74 1.33 23.00
C GLU A 99 26.08 0.60 21.84
N SER A 100 26.79 0.60 20.79
CA SER A 100 26.39 0.27 19.45
C SER A 100 25.93 -1.18 19.34
N VAL A 101 24.63 -1.36 19.21
CA VAL A 101 24.12 -2.54 18.55
C VAL A 101 24.73 -2.57 17.14
N THR A 102 25.35 -3.67 16.76
CA THR A 102 25.92 -3.84 15.41
C THR A 102 24.83 -3.69 14.35
N ASP A 103 25.21 -3.39 13.11
CA ASP A 103 24.25 -3.29 12.01
C ASP A 103 23.47 -4.60 11.83
N ALA A 104 24.12 -5.76 12.01
CA ALA A 104 23.43 -7.04 12.02
C ALA A 104 22.40 -7.15 13.15
N GLY A 105 22.75 -6.71 14.38
CA GLY A 105 21.81 -6.66 15.49
C GLY A 105 20.66 -5.69 15.27
N LYS A 106 20.90 -4.56 14.62
CA LYS A 106 19.84 -3.61 14.22
C LYS A 106 18.91 -4.20 13.16
N LEU A 107 19.44 -5.02 12.26
CA LEU A 107 18.64 -5.74 11.29
C LEU A 107 17.79 -6.84 11.95
N ASP A 108 18.34 -7.54 12.95
CA ASP A 108 17.57 -8.47 13.78
C ASP A 108 16.44 -7.75 14.53
N ILE A 109 16.72 -6.55 15.10
CA ILE A 109 15.69 -5.68 15.71
C ILE A 109 14.60 -5.32 14.70
N LEU A 110 14.96 -5.00 13.46
CA LEU A 110 13.98 -4.72 12.42
C LEU A 110 13.07 -5.94 12.16
N ALA A 111 13.63 -7.14 12.08
CA ALA A 111 12.84 -8.38 11.97
C ALA A 111 11.87 -8.56 13.14
N TYR A 112 12.31 -8.27 14.37
CA TYR A 112 11.45 -8.28 15.55
C TYR A 112 10.32 -7.25 15.46
N VAL A 113 10.62 -6.01 15.05
CA VAL A 113 9.60 -4.96 14.84
C VAL A 113 8.57 -5.42 13.81
N LEU A 114 8.99 -6.01 12.69
CA LEU A 114 8.08 -6.56 11.68
C LEU A 114 7.19 -7.66 12.27
N SER A 115 7.75 -8.56 13.07
CA SER A 115 6.99 -9.65 13.73
C SER A 115 5.89 -9.09 14.65
N LYS A 116 6.19 -8.03 15.40
CA LYS A 116 5.23 -7.38 16.31
C LYS A 116 4.16 -6.57 15.57
N ASN A 117 4.39 -6.26 14.30
CA ASN A 117 3.40 -5.69 13.39
C ASN A 117 2.63 -6.78 12.62
N GLY A 118 2.81 -8.06 12.95
CA GLY A 118 2.06 -9.16 12.39
C GLY A 118 2.57 -9.66 11.03
N ALA A 119 3.78 -9.25 10.61
CA ALA A 119 4.40 -9.85 9.43
C ALA A 119 4.70 -11.33 9.67
N THR A 120 4.37 -12.18 8.72
CA THR A 120 4.59 -13.62 8.81
C THR A 120 6.07 -13.95 8.54
N PRO A 121 6.73 -14.76 9.35
CA PRO A 121 8.10 -15.18 9.09
C PRO A 121 8.19 -16.05 7.83
N GLY A 122 9.30 -15.94 7.13
CA GLY A 122 9.68 -16.79 6.01
C GLY A 122 10.77 -17.79 6.39
N LYS A 123 11.50 -18.27 5.39
CA LYS A 123 12.59 -19.23 5.58
C LYS A 123 13.95 -18.55 5.75
N GLU A 124 14.11 -17.40 5.15
CA GLU A 124 15.38 -16.67 5.06
C GLU A 124 15.41 -15.49 6.02
N GLU A 125 16.58 -15.05 6.41
CA GLU A 125 16.79 -13.83 7.17
C GLU A 125 16.77 -12.60 6.25
N LEU A 126 16.40 -11.45 6.80
CA LEU A 126 16.67 -10.17 6.15
C LEU A 126 18.18 -10.06 5.91
N PRO A 127 18.61 -9.79 4.69
CA PRO A 127 20.01 -9.64 4.38
C PRO A 127 20.52 -8.25 4.79
N LEU A 128 21.76 -8.18 5.27
CA LEU A 128 22.46 -6.90 5.46
C LEU A 128 22.95 -6.38 4.09
N ASP A 129 22.01 -5.97 3.25
CA ASP A 129 22.20 -5.57 1.86
C ASP A 129 21.15 -4.50 1.51
N ASN A 130 21.56 -3.27 1.47
CA ASN A 130 20.66 -2.12 1.23
C ASN A 130 19.89 -2.27 -0.10
N ALA A 131 20.54 -2.77 -1.16
CA ALA A 131 19.89 -2.93 -2.46
C ALA A 131 18.74 -3.96 -2.40
N LYS A 132 18.90 -5.02 -1.61
CA LYS A 132 17.81 -5.99 -1.39
C LYS A 132 16.73 -5.44 -0.49
N LEU A 133 17.07 -4.70 0.56
CA LEU A 133 16.10 -4.06 1.44
C LEU A 133 15.28 -2.99 0.71
N GLU A 134 15.87 -2.30 -0.27
CA GLU A 134 15.20 -1.31 -1.12
C GLU A 134 14.08 -1.94 -1.96
N THR A 135 14.20 -3.22 -2.32
CA THR A 135 13.16 -3.93 -3.08
C THR A 135 11.96 -4.38 -2.24
N ILE A 136 12.01 -4.23 -0.92
CA ILE A 136 10.95 -4.62 0.00
C ILE A 136 10.17 -3.37 0.41
N THR A 137 8.89 -3.31 0.06
CA THR A 137 8.03 -2.16 0.36
C THR A 137 7.22 -2.38 1.62
N ILE A 138 7.15 -1.36 2.46
CA ILE A 138 6.25 -1.33 3.62
C ILE A 138 4.87 -0.93 3.11
N VAL A 139 3.92 -1.84 3.25
CA VAL A 139 2.52 -1.61 2.86
C VAL A 139 1.59 -2.06 3.99
N ARG A 140 0.40 -1.53 4.03
CA ARG A 140 -0.66 -2.06 4.91
C ARG A 140 -1.02 -3.49 4.53
N ARG A 141 -1.53 -4.25 5.48
CA ARG A 141 -2.04 -5.59 5.20
C ARG A 141 -3.14 -5.51 4.13
N GLY A 142 -3.00 -6.27 3.06
CA GLY A 142 -3.87 -6.16 1.89
C GLY A 142 -3.62 -4.95 0.97
N GLY A 143 -2.68 -4.07 1.32
CA GLY A 143 -2.24 -2.97 0.47
C GLY A 143 -1.39 -3.42 -0.71
N VAL A 144 -1.32 -2.58 -1.74
CA VAL A 144 -0.43 -2.75 -2.88
C VAL A 144 0.74 -1.77 -2.77
N ALA A 145 1.93 -2.19 -3.16
CA ALA A 145 3.10 -1.30 -3.21
C ALA A 145 2.81 -0.13 -4.16
N GLY A 146 3.18 1.08 -3.76
CA GLY A 146 2.85 2.30 -4.51
C GLY A 146 1.38 2.74 -4.38
N GLY A 147 0.61 2.13 -3.45
CA GLY A 147 -0.76 2.53 -3.14
C GLY A 147 -0.84 3.92 -2.52
N VAL A 148 -2.04 4.47 -2.49
CA VAL A 148 -2.28 5.79 -1.90
C VAL A 148 -2.17 5.72 -0.38
N SER A 149 -1.39 6.62 0.22
CA SER A 149 -1.18 6.69 1.67
C SER A 149 -2.43 7.19 2.40
N ASN A 150 -2.53 6.85 3.70
CA ASN A 150 -3.56 7.43 4.57
C ASN A 150 -3.44 8.95 4.63
N PHE A 151 -4.60 9.58 4.84
CA PHE A 151 -4.76 11.04 4.89
C PHE A 151 -4.41 11.75 3.58
N SER A 152 -4.21 11.00 2.49
CA SER A 152 -4.18 11.62 1.15
C SER A 152 -5.58 12.02 0.74
N LEU A 153 -5.70 13.18 0.11
CA LEU A 153 -6.92 13.58 -0.57
C LEU A 153 -7.07 12.74 -1.85
N VAL A 154 -8.16 12.00 -1.95
CA VAL A 154 -8.38 11.05 -3.04
C VAL A 154 -9.68 11.30 -3.78
N GLN A 155 -9.71 10.82 -5.01
CA GLN A 155 -10.89 10.62 -5.84
C GLN A 155 -11.18 9.13 -5.95
N VAL A 156 -12.43 8.75 -5.79
CA VAL A 156 -12.95 7.39 -5.99
C VAL A 156 -14.25 7.46 -6.78
N VAL A 157 -14.42 6.55 -7.72
CA VAL A 157 -15.67 6.38 -8.49
C VAL A 157 -16.28 5.04 -8.14
N GLY A 158 -17.58 5.02 -7.84
CA GLY A 158 -18.27 3.78 -7.49
C GLY A 158 -19.77 3.99 -7.31
N CYS A 159 -20.42 3.03 -6.71
CA CYS A 159 -21.87 3.00 -6.50
C CYS A 159 -22.23 3.43 -5.09
N LEU A 160 -23.00 4.50 -4.94
CA LEU A 160 -23.48 4.92 -3.64
C LEU A 160 -24.47 3.90 -3.06
N ALA A 161 -24.23 3.47 -1.85
CA ALA A 161 -25.05 2.50 -1.12
C ALA A 161 -25.26 2.92 0.34
N ARG A 162 -26.18 2.25 1.02
CA ARG A 162 -26.25 2.28 2.49
C ARG A 162 -25.09 1.46 3.06
N GLY A 163 -24.60 1.86 4.22
CA GLY A 163 -23.63 1.08 4.97
C GLY A 163 -24.12 -0.33 5.31
N ALA A 164 -23.22 -1.23 5.68
CA ALA A 164 -23.47 -2.67 5.81
C ALA A 164 -24.65 -3.03 6.72
N ASN A 165 -24.91 -2.23 7.76
CA ASN A 165 -26.04 -2.45 8.70
C ASN A 165 -27.24 -1.54 8.41
N GLY A 166 -27.35 -0.99 7.20
CA GLY A 166 -28.36 0.01 6.85
C GLY A 166 -28.12 1.39 7.47
N GLN A 167 -27.06 1.52 8.27
CA GLN A 167 -26.65 2.78 8.88
C GLN A 167 -25.46 3.37 8.10
N GLY A 168 -25.43 4.72 8.03
CA GLY A 168 -24.39 5.42 7.31
C GLY A 168 -24.45 5.22 5.79
N TRP A 169 -23.33 5.44 5.13
CA TRP A 169 -23.20 5.44 3.68
C TRP A 169 -21.92 4.76 3.27
N SER A 170 -21.92 4.12 2.11
CA SER A 170 -20.75 3.49 1.53
C SER A 170 -20.71 3.68 0.00
N ILE A 171 -19.53 3.50 -0.58
CA ILE A 171 -19.34 3.33 -2.02
C ILE A 171 -18.92 1.88 -2.24
N SER A 172 -19.76 1.13 -2.93
CA SER A 172 -19.49 -0.22 -3.40
C SER A 172 -19.02 -0.21 -4.85
N LYS A 173 -18.47 -1.33 -5.34
CA LYS A 173 -17.89 -1.44 -6.69
C LYS A 173 -16.94 -0.27 -6.98
N ALA A 174 -16.20 0.17 -5.97
CA ALA A 174 -15.36 1.35 -6.04
C ALA A 174 -14.08 1.08 -6.85
N SER A 175 -13.67 2.08 -7.62
CA SER A 175 -12.36 2.12 -8.27
C SER A 175 -11.24 2.17 -7.23
N ALA A 176 -9.99 1.90 -7.64
CA ALA A 176 -8.84 2.24 -6.83
C ALA A 176 -8.83 3.77 -6.57
N PRO A 177 -8.45 4.20 -5.34
CA PRO A 177 -8.34 5.61 -5.04
C PRO A 177 -7.20 6.25 -5.84
N VAL A 178 -7.44 7.44 -6.36
CA VAL A 178 -6.45 8.25 -7.08
C VAL A 178 -6.21 9.54 -6.31
N VAL A 179 -4.94 9.88 -6.06
CA VAL A 179 -4.60 11.14 -5.37
C VAL A 179 -5.06 12.33 -6.21
N THR A 180 -5.70 13.28 -5.58
CA THR A 180 -6.12 14.56 -6.18
C THR A 180 -5.65 15.74 -5.31
N LYS A 181 -5.65 16.94 -5.88
CA LYS A 181 -5.33 18.17 -5.14
C LYS A 181 -6.57 19.02 -4.90
N GLU A 182 -7.65 18.76 -5.61
CA GLU A 182 -8.90 19.51 -5.52
C GLU A 182 -9.89 18.77 -4.64
N GLU A 183 -10.40 19.44 -3.61
CA GLU A 183 -11.44 18.91 -2.72
C GLU A 183 -12.79 18.76 -3.43
N VAL A 184 -13.05 19.61 -4.42
CA VAL A 184 -14.27 19.60 -5.24
C VAL A 184 -13.86 19.50 -6.71
N PRO A 185 -14.47 18.58 -7.49
CA PRO A 185 -14.11 18.41 -8.89
C PRO A 185 -14.56 19.59 -9.76
N LEU A 186 -13.74 19.92 -10.75
CA LEU A 186 -14.16 20.75 -11.86
C LEU A 186 -15.08 19.96 -12.81
N ALA A 187 -15.92 20.64 -13.58
CA ALA A 187 -16.85 20.01 -14.51
C ALA A 187 -16.18 19.05 -15.52
N ALA A 188 -15.00 19.43 -16.03
CA ALA A 188 -14.22 18.57 -16.92
C ALA A 188 -13.73 17.28 -16.23
N ALA A 189 -13.39 17.35 -14.95
CA ALA A 189 -12.97 16.18 -14.17
C ALA A 189 -14.14 15.21 -13.96
N LEU A 190 -15.36 15.70 -13.79
CA LEU A 190 -16.56 14.85 -13.68
C LEU A 190 -16.84 14.09 -14.97
N ALA A 191 -16.64 14.69 -16.13
CA ALA A 191 -16.78 14.00 -17.41
C ALA A 191 -15.76 12.85 -17.54
N THR A 192 -14.52 13.09 -17.10
CA THR A 192 -13.49 12.03 -17.04
C THR A 192 -13.85 10.94 -16.04
N ALA A 193 -14.31 11.33 -14.84
CA ALA A 193 -14.73 10.38 -13.80
C ALA A 193 -15.90 9.48 -14.25
N ALA A 194 -16.82 10.00 -15.05
CA ALA A 194 -17.93 9.22 -15.60
C ALA A 194 -17.46 8.04 -16.47
N ALA A 195 -16.32 8.18 -17.14
CA ALA A 195 -15.73 7.11 -17.96
C ALA A 195 -14.92 6.08 -17.15
N PHE A 196 -14.63 6.34 -15.86
CA PHE A 196 -13.90 5.37 -15.03
C PHE A 196 -14.69 4.07 -14.89
N PRO A 197 -14.05 2.91 -15.04
CA PRO A 197 -14.71 1.64 -14.80
C PRO A 197 -15.04 1.47 -13.31
N LEU A 198 -16.11 0.77 -13.01
CA LEU A 198 -16.39 0.29 -11.66
C LEU A 198 -15.33 -0.75 -11.27
N GLY A 199 -14.92 -0.72 -10.00
CA GLY A 199 -13.93 -1.64 -9.45
C GLY A 199 -14.57 -2.70 -8.53
N THR A 200 -13.78 -3.18 -7.59
CA THR A 200 -14.18 -4.20 -6.62
C THR A 200 -14.06 -3.75 -5.17
N LEU A 201 -13.57 -2.53 -4.94
CA LEU A 201 -13.33 -2.02 -3.59
C LEU A 201 -14.64 -1.52 -2.96
N GLN A 202 -14.59 -1.36 -1.64
CA GLN A 202 -15.64 -0.74 -0.86
C GLN A 202 -15.02 0.26 0.11
N PHE A 203 -15.68 1.41 0.27
CA PHE A 203 -15.32 2.44 1.24
C PHE A 203 -16.55 2.87 1.99
N ASP A 204 -16.44 2.99 3.31
CA ASP A 204 -17.41 3.67 4.12
C ASP A 204 -17.21 5.20 4.00
N LEU A 205 -18.30 5.95 4.13
CA LEU A 205 -18.28 7.40 3.98
C LEU A 205 -18.51 8.07 5.33
N ALA A 206 -17.54 8.88 5.75
CA ALA A 206 -17.68 9.78 6.89
C ALA A 206 -18.02 11.21 6.43
N SER A 207 -18.53 12.03 7.34
CA SER A 207 -18.90 13.44 7.11
C SER A 207 -19.92 13.65 5.98
N VAL A 208 -20.86 12.72 5.83
CA VAL A 208 -21.94 12.84 4.84
C VAL A 208 -22.97 13.86 5.34
N VAL A 209 -23.00 15.02 4.70
CA VAL A 209 -23.93 16.10 5.03
C VAL A 209 -25.14 16.15 4.09
N GLY A 210 -26.23 16.79 4.51
CA GLY A 210 -27.47 16.88 3.74
C GLY A 210 -27.31 17.47 2.34
N ALA A 211 -26.34 18.39 2.14
CA ALA A 211 -26.04 18.99 0.84
C ALA A 211 -25.62 17.96 -0.23
N TYR A 212 -25.12 16.78 0.18
CA TYR A 212 -24.77 15.71 -0.76
C TYR A 212 -25.98 14.92 -1.29
N GLN A 213 -27.17 15.10 -0.69
CA GLN A 213 -28.41 14.42 -1.10
C GLN A 213 -28.22 12.88 -1.28
N ALA A 214 -27.44 12.26 -0.40
CA ALA A 214 -27.02 10.87 -0.55
C ALA A 214 -28.23 9.90 -0.64
N ALA A 215 -29.33 10.19 0.08
CA ALA A 215 -30.53 9.34 0.07
C ALA A 215 -31.17 9.20 -1.31
N SER A 216 -31.17 10.25 -2.12
CA SER A 216 -31.76 10.24 -3.48
C SER A 216 -30.81 9.68 -4.54
N ARG A 217 -29.56 9.39 -4.17
CA ARG A 217 -28.50 8.92 -5.09
C ARG A 217 -28.13 7.46 -4.88
N VAL A 218 -28.82 6.75 -4.00
CA VAL A 218 -28.58 5.31 -3.79
C VAL A 218 -28.74 4.56 -5.11
N GLY A 219 -27.76 3.68 -5.43
CA GLY A 219 -27.71 2.93 -6.66
C GLY A 219 -27.20 3.72 -7.89
N GLN A 220 -26.85 4.98 -7.72
CA GLN A 220 -26.21 5.77 -8.77
C GLN A 220 -24.69 5.67 -8.69
N LYS A 221 -24.05 5.79 -9.84
CA LYS A 221 -22.61 5.98 -9.95
C LYS A 221 -22.25 7.40 -9.52
N VAL A 222 -21.34 7.52 -8.60
CA VAL A 222 -20.89 8.78 -8.01
C VAL A 222 -19.38 8.90 -8.05
N GLU A 223 -18.88 10.13 -8.06
CA GLU A 223 -17.53 10.47 -7.70
C GLU A 223 -17.52 10.99 -6.26
N ALA A 224 -16.67 10.42 -5.42
CA ALA A 224 -16.40 10.89 -4.08
C ALA A 224 -14.97 11.40 -3.99
N ARG A 225 -14.79 12.55 -3.33
CA ARG A 225 -13.48 13.04 -2.91
C ARG A 225 -13.46 13.19 -1.41
N GLY A 226 -12.29 13.01 -0.83
CA GLY A 226 -12.09 13.12 0.60
C GLY A 226 -10.77 12.55 1.07
N LEU A 227 -10.51 12.69 2.35
CA LEU A 227 -9.33 12.13 2.97
C LEU A 227 -9.52 10.62 3.17
N LEU A 228 -8.61 9.85 2.61
CA LEU A 228 -8.60 8.41 2.75
C LEU A 228 -8.09 8.01 4.13
N TYR A 229 -8.82 7.14 4.80
CA TYR A 229 -8.37 6.45 6.01
C TYR A 229 -8.57 4.95 5.85
N ARG A 230 -7.53 4.18 6.13
CA ARG A 230 -7.55 2.71 6.10
C ARG A 230 -6.94 2.16 7.36
N SER A 231 -7.58 1.16 7.94
CA SER A 231 -7.08 0.31 9.01
C SER A 231 -7.21 -1.16 8.61
N GLU A 232 -6.89 -2.08 9.51
CA GLU A 232 -7.07 -3.52 9.24
C GLU A 232 -8.54 -3.89 8.99
N SER A 233 -9.47 -3.16 9.60
CA SER A 233 -10.91 -3.45 9.57
C SER A 233 -11.73 -2.44 8.76
N GLU A 234 -11.17 -1.30 8.40
CA GLU A 234 -11.94 -0.18 7.84
C GLU A 234 -11.25 0.47 6.65
N ASN A 235 -12.05 0.79 5.65
CA ASN A 235 -11.69 1.65 4.54
C ASN A 235 -12.68 2.81 4.51
N VAL A 236 -12.26 3.99 4.91
CA VAL A 236 -13.13 5.16 5.06
C VAL A 236 -12.65 6.31 4.19
N ILE A 237 -13.58 7.02 3.57
CA ILE A 237 -13.33 8.31 2.93
C ILE A 237 -14.09 9.38 3.75
N ASN A 238 -13.33 10.27 4.37
CA ASN A 238 -13.88 11.46 5.01
C ASN A 238 -14.18 12.50 3.93
N LEU A 239 -15.45 12.62 3.55
CA LEU A 239 -15.89 13.34 2.36
C LEU A 239 -15.60 14.83 2.40
N THR A 240 -15.10 15.35 1.30
CA THR A 240 -15.09 16.77 0.94
C THR A 240 -16.04 17.06 -0.22
N SER A 241 -16.34 16.06 -1.07
CA SER A 241 -17.29 16.19 -2.17
C SER A 241 -17.93 14.84 -2.53
N LEU A 242 -19.20 14.87 -2.94
CA LEU A 242 -19.93 13.73 -3.49
C LEU A 242 -20.76 14.19 -4.69
N GLN A 243 -20.39 13.80 -5.90
CA GLN A 243 -21.01 14.25 -7.14
C GLN A 243 -21.65 13.08 -7.91
N PRO A 244 -22.90 13.24 -8.40
CA PRO A 244 -23.51 12.24 -9.26
C PRO A 244 -22.86 12.27 -10.66
N LEU A 245 -22.67 11.10 -11.24
CA LEU A 245 -22.14 10.96 -12.60
C LEU A 245 -23.27 10.65 -13.62
N ASN A 246 -24.54 10.78 -13.19
CA ASN A 246 -25.74 10.59 -14.01
C ASN A 246 -25.79 9.21 -14.72
N GLN A 247 -25.22 8.19 -14.07
CA GLN A 247 -25.20 6.82 -14.53
C GLN A 247 -25.72 5.88 -13.44
N SER A 248 -26.45 4.87 -13.84
CA SER A 248 -26.88 3.76 -12.96
C SER A 248 -25.70 2.81 -12.71
N CYS A 249 -25.72 2.16 -11.55
CA CYS A 249 -24.80 1.10 -11.16
C CYS A 249 -25.24 -0.32 -11.56
N GLN A 250 -26.14 -0.41 -12.49
CA GLN A 250 -26.62 -1.71 -13.01
C GLN A 250 -25.56 -2.39 -13.89
#